data_d02c552a3e987b425ecbf376ff327f26
#
_entry.id   d02c552a3e987b425ecbf376ff327f26
#
_cell.length_a   1.000
_cell.length_b   1.000
_cell.length_c   1.000
_cell.angle_alpha   90.00
_cell.angle_beta   90.00
_cell.angle_gamma   90.00
#
_symmetry.space_group_name_H-M   'P 1'
#
loop_
_entity.id
_entity.type
_entity.pdbx_description
1 polymer ?
#
loop_
_entity_poly.entity_id
_entity_poly.type
_entity_poly.pdbx_seq_one_letter_code
_entity_poly.pdbx_strand_id
1 'polypeptide(L)'
;MEQERRVTRRMGTVTEIDIDSVAVRKRVRRNLGDVTALAESLRKHGMLNPIVVDAENELVAGHRRLEAARKLGWSRIPARVISQEDEAALVEMEIDENTQRKDLTSDELAEAYIRLDRLRNPGWLRKLFAAIKAFFSRIFGIFRHKRDSR
;
A
#
# COMPACT_ATOMS: atom_id res chain seq x y z
N MET A 1 -6.92 -15.49 23.65
CA MET A 1 -8.14 -15.83 22.88
C MET A 1 -8.96 -14.61 22.44
N GLU A 2 -9.18 -13.59 23.27
CA GLU A 2 -9.96 -12.38 22.90
C GLU A 2 -9.14 -11.40 22.00
N GLN A 3 -7.85 -11.28 22.24
CA GLN A 3 -6.93 -10.48 21.39
C GLN A 3 -6.74 -11.10 20.00
N GLU A 4 -6.61 -12.43 19.90
CA GLU A 4 -6.54 -13.13 18.61
C GLU A 4 -7.84 -13.00 17.80
N ARG A 5 -9.01 -13.03 18.46
CA ARG A 5 -10.30 -12.79 17.81
C ARG A 5 -10.46 -11.34 17.35
N ARG A 6 -9.87 -10.35 18.05
CA ARG A 6 -9.84 -8.94 17.62
C ARG A 6 -8.94 -8.72 16.41
N VAL A 7 -7.78 -9.39 16.35
CA VAL A 7 -6.87 -9.34 15.20
C VAL A 7 -7.53 -9.98 13.97
N THR A 8 -8.17 -11.14 14.13
CA THR A 8 -8.84 -11.83 13.02
C THR A 8 -10.08 -11.06 12.51
N ARG A 9 -10.75 -10.29 13.36
CA ARG A 9 -11.92 -9.47 13.00
C ARG A 9 -11.55 -8.17 12.28
N ARG A 10 -10.31 -7.67 12.47
CA ARG A 10 -9.73 -6.51 11.76
C ARG A 10 -9.16 -6.86 10.39
N MET A 11 -8.80 -8.11 10.16
CA MET A 11 -8.30 -8.55 8.88
C MET A 11 -9.46 -8.87 7.95
N GLY A 12 -9.78 -7.98 7.03
CA GLY A 12 -10.86 -8.03 6.06
C GLY A 12 -11.23 -9.40 5.48
N THR A 13 -12.37 -9.50 4.85
CA THR A 13 -12.91 -10.73 4.27
C THR A 13 -12.01 -11.22 3.13
N VAL A 14 -11.75 -12.54 3.08
CA VAL A 14 -11.07 -13.16 1.93
C VAL A 14 -12.08 -13.37 0.82
N THR A 15 -11.78 -12.90 -0.36
CA THR A 15 -12.59 -13.02 -1.56
C THR A 15 -11.71 -13.37 -2.77
N GLU A 16 -12.32 -13.97 -3.79
CA GLU A 16 -11.66 -14.21 -5.07
C GLU A 16 -11.80 -12.96 -5.94
N ILE A 17 -10.66 -12.40 -6.38
CA ILE A 17 -10.62 -11.26 -7.28
C ILE A 17 -9.96 -11.62 -8.61
N ASP A 18 -10.23 -10.86 -9.66
CA ASP A 18 -9.56 -10.98 -10.94
C ASP A 18 -8.10 -10.58 -10.78
N ILE A 19 -7.17 -11.43 -11.23
CA ILE A 19 -5.73 -11.21 -11.06
C ILE A 19 -5.25 -10.00 -11.85
N ASP A 20 -5.88 -9.68 -12.98
CA ASP A 20 -5.55 -8.55 -13.82
C ASP A 20 -6.05 -7.22 -13.24
N SER A 21 -7.03 -7.27 -12.32
CA SER A 21 -7.50 -6.09 -11.59
C SER A 21 -6.53 -5.64 -10.50
N VAL A 22 -5.53 -6.47 -10.14
CA VAL A 22 -4.59 -6.15 -9.08
C VAL A 22 -3.51 -5.21 -9.57
N ALA A 23 -3.55 -3.96 -9.09
CA ALA A 23 -2.53 -2.96 -9.33
C ALA A 23 -1.33 -3.12 -8.37
N VAL A 24 -0.12 -2.94 -8.90
CA VAL A 24 1.12 -2.99 -8.10
C VAL A 24 1.80 -1.65 -8.16
N ARG A 25 1.85 -0.92 -7.03
CA ARG A 25 2.61 0.35 -6.93
C ARG A 25 4.10 0.10 -7.11
N LYS A 26 4.85 1.13 -7.53
CA LYS A 26 6.32 1.11 -7.47
C LYS A 26 6.75 0.83 -6.03
N ARG A 27 7.29 -0.36 -5.78
CA ARG A 27 7.76 -0.79 -4.47
C ARG A 27 9.27 -0.75 -4.41
N VAL A 28 9.78 -0.59 -3.18
CA VAL A 28 11.21 -0.52 -2.86
C VAL A 28 11.94 -1.80 -3.27
N ARG A 29 11.37 -2.98 -2.99
CA ARG A 29 11.94 -4.26 -3.45
C ARG A 29 11.55 -4.55 -4.90
N ARG A 30 12.45 -4.22 -5.81
CA ARG A 30 12.32 -4.54 -7.24
C ARG A 30 12.70 -5.99 -7.57
N ASN A 31 13.54 -6.62 -6.76
CA ASN A 31 13.99 -7.99 -7.00
C ASN A 31 13.15 -8.97 -6.17
N LEU A 32 12.23 -9.65 -6.83
CA LEU A 32 11.38 -10.68 -6.23
C LEU A 32 12.10 -12.03 -6.08
N GLY A 33 13.30 -12.15 -6.64
CA GLY A 33 14.01 -13.42 -6.76
C GLY A 33 13.24 -14.43 -7.63
N ASP A 34 13.72 -15.67 -7.61
CA ASP A 34 13.03 -16.75 -8.33
C ASP A 34 11.73 -17.14 -7.62
N VAL A 35 10.63 -17.09 -8.37
CA VAL A 35 9.29 -17.50 -7.88
C VAL A 35 8.89 -18.90 -8.35
N THR A 36 9.79 -19.63 -9.03
CA THR A 36 9.48 -20.95 -9.62
C THR A 36 9.08 -21.96 -8.55
N ALA A 37 9.86 -22.09 -7.49
CA ALA A 37 9.54 -23.00 -6.39
C ALA A 37 8.22 -22.65 -5.71
N LEU A 38 7.91 -21.35 -5.59
CA LEU A 38 6.64 -20.87 -5.05
C LEU A 38 5.47 -21.20 -5.99
N ALA A 39 5.64 -21.01 -7.31
CA ALA A 39 4.64 -21.40 -8.30
C ALA A 39 4.35 -22.91 -8.26
N GLU A 40 5.36 -23.75 -8.15
CA GLU A 40 5.17 -25.19 -7.98
C GLU A 40 4.39 -25.54 -6.71
N SER A 41 4.67 -24.85 -5.59
CA SER A 41 3.92 -25.00 -4.35
C SER A 41 2.47 -24.58 -4.51
N LEU A 42 2.21 -23.43 -5.15
CA LEU A 42 0.84 -22.96 -5.43
C LEU A 42 0.08 -23.92 -6.35
N ARG A 43 0.75 -24.52 -7.33
CA ARG A 43 0.14 -25.52 -8.21
C ARG A 43 -0.30 -26.79 -7.46
N LYS A 44 0.49 -27.22 -6.48
CA LYS A 44 0.23 -28.45 -5.71
C LYS A 44 -0.80 -28.26 -4.59
N HIS A 45 -0.75 -27.14 -3.90
CA HIS A 45 -1.47 -26.93 -2.65
C HIS A 45 -2.48 -25.78 -2.70
N GLY A 46 -2.55 -25.06 -3.81
CA GLY A 46 -3.30 -23.82 -3.89
C GLY A 46 -2.65 -22.68 -3.08
N MET A 47 -3.33 -21.55 -2.99
CA MET A 47 -2.87 -20.40 -2.21
C MET A 47 -3.41 -20.46 -0.79
N LEU A 48 -2.65 -21.03 0.13
CA LEU A 48 -3.04 -21.16 1.54
C LEU A 48 -3.14 -19.79 2.24
N ASN A 49 -2.25 -18.87 1.89
CA ASN A 49 -2.26 -17.50 2.41
C ASN A 49 -2.62 -16.52 1.27
N PRO A 50 -3.78 -15.83 1.33
CA PRO A 50 -4.20 -14.90 0.31
C PRO A 50 -3.21 -13.73 0.17
N ILE A 51 -3.24 -13.04 -0.98
CA ILE A 51 -2.62 -11.72 -1.09
C ILE A 51 -3.43 -10.71 -0.28
N VAL A 52 -2.84 -9.55 -0.01
CA VAL A 52 -3.53 -8.45 0.69
C VAL A 52 -3.63 -7.27 -0.27
N VAL A 53 -4.83 -6.75 -0.44
CA VAL A 53 -5.12 -5.58 -1.28
C VAL A 53 -5.93 -4.55 -0.49
N ASP A 54 -5.89 -3.30 -0.91
CA ASP A 54 -6.79 -2.25 -0.42
C ASP A 54 -8.15 -2.27 -1.14
N ALA A 55 -9.00 -1.28 -0.84
CA ALA A 55 -10.34 -1.16 -1.43
C ALA A 55 -10.32 -0.90 -2.94
N GLU A 56 -9.23 -0.37 -3.48
CA GLU A 56 -9.00 -0.08 -4.90
C GLU A 56 -8.30 -1.22 -5.64
N ASN A 57 -8.19 -2.42 -5.03
CA ASN A 57 -7.44 -3.59 -5.51
C ASN A 57 -5.95 -3.33 -5.68
N GLU A 58 -5.39 -2.38 -4.94
CA GLU A 58 -3.97 -2.16 -4.97
C GLU A 58 -3.25 -3.09 -4.01
N LEU A 59 -2.17 -3.73 -4.48
CA LEU A 59 -1.45 -4.74 -3.72
C LEU A 59 -0.73 -4.14 -2.50
N VAL A 60 -1.14 -4.54 -1.31
CA VAL A 60 -0.50 -4.20 -0.04
C VAL A 60 0.58 -5.22 0.33
N ALA A 61 0.28 -6.51 0.25
CA ALA A 61 1.24 -7.59 0.54
C ALA A 61 1.02 -8.82 -0.33
N GLY A 62 2.08 -9.62 -0.50
CA GLY A 62 2.01 -10.88 -1.25
C GLY A 62 2.48 -10.79 -2.70
N HIS A 63 3.35 -9.85 -3.07
CA HIS A 63 3.83 -9.65 -4.45
C HIS A 63 4.41 -10.93 -5.07
N ARG A 64 5.25 -11.69 -4.35
CA ARG A 64 5.79 -12.96 -4.86
C ARG A 64 4.69 -13.99 -5.17
N ARG A 65 3.61 -14.03 -4.36
CA ARG A 65 2.45 -14.92 -4.58
C ARG A 65 1.66 -14.49 -5.82
N LEU A 66 1.45 -13.19 -5.99
CA LEU A 66 0.80 -12.62 -7.17
C LEU A 66 1.57 -12.99 -8.45
N GLU A 67 2.89 -12.79 -8.46
CA GLU A 67 3.72 -13.12 -9.62
C GLU A 67 3.79 -14.63 -9.89
N ALA A 68 3.84 -15.46 -8.85
CA ALA A 68 3.77 -16.91 -9.00
C ALA A 68 2.42 -17.36 -9.59
N ALA A 69 1.30 -16.77 -9.17
CA ALA A 69 -0.01 -17.06 -9.71
C ALA A 69 -0.16 -16.58 -11.18
N ARG A 70 0.38 -15.40 -11.52
CA ARG A 70 0.48 -14.92 -12.91
C ARG A 70 1.28 -15.88 -13.80
N LYS A 71 2.42 -16.37 -13.30
CA LYS A 71 3.26 -17.36 -13.99
C LYS A 71 2.50 -18.67 -14.26
N LEU A 72 1.57 -19.05 -13.39
CA LEU A 72 0.71 -20.22 -13.55
C LEU A 72 -0.49 -19.98 -14.46
N GLY A 73 -0.73 -18.76 -14.93
CA GLY A 73 -1.87 -18.39 -15.76
C GLY A 73 -3.20 -18.37 -15.01
N TRP A 74 -3.20 -18.13 -13.71
CA TRP A 74 -4.44 -18.01 -12.96
C TRP A 74 -5.20 -16.76 -13.38
N SER A 75 -6.53 -16.89 -13.56
CA SER A 75 -7.42 -15.76 -13.85
C SER A 75 -7.94 -15.10 -12.58
N ARG A 76 -8.04 -15.85 -11.49
CA ARG A 76 -8.53 -15.38 -10.17
C ARG A 76 -7.55 -15.74 -9.08
N ILE A 77 -7.55 -14.94 -8.02
CA ILE A 77 -6.64 -15.10 -6.90
C ILE A 77 -7.36 -14.78 -5.58
N PRO A 78 -7.19 -15.60 -4.54
CA PRO A 78 -7.71 -15.26 -3.23
C PRO A 78 -6.99 -14.05 -2.67
N ALA A 79 -7.75 -13.02 -2.34
CA ALA A 79 -7.28 -11.76 -1.80
C ALA A 79 -8.03 -11.39 -0.53
N ARG A 80 -7.33 -10.78 0.39
CA ARG A 80 -7.89 -10.15 1.57
C ARG A 80 -7.95 -8.65 1.34
N VAL A 81 -9.15 -8.10 1.34
CA VAL A 81 -9.36 -6.66 1.23
C VAL A 81 -9.27 -6.04 2.62
N ILE A 82 -8.42 -5.06 2.79
CA ILE A 82 -8.21 -4.36 4.06
C ILE A 82 -8.56 -2.88 3.96
N SER A 83 -8.86 -2.25 5.09
CA SER A 83 -9.04 -0.82 5.18
C SER A 83 -7.70 -0.08 5.19
N GLN A 84 -7.73 1.22 4.97
CA GLN A 84 -6.54 2.08 5.08
C GLN A 84 -5.93 2.08 6.49
N GLU A 85 -6.76 1.96 7.53
CA GLU A 85 -6.32 1.87 8.92
C GLU A 85 -5.59 0.55 9.18
N ASP A 86 -6.09 -0.56 8.61
CA ASP A 86 -5.45 -1.87 8.71
C ASP A 86 -4.14 -1.90 7.91
N GLU A 87 -4.08 -1.21 6.76
CA GLU A 87 -2.84 -1.05 5.99
C GLU A 87 -1.78 -0.30 6.80
N ALA A 88 -2.15 0.80 7.47
CA ALA A 88 -1.24 1.54 8.34
C ALA A 88 -0.68 0.65 9.46
N ALA A 89 -1.54 -0.16 10.10
CA ALA A 89 -1.12 -1.10 11.14
C ALA A 89 -0.14 -2.16 10.61
N LEU A 90 -0.37 -2.68 9.38
CA LEU A 90 0.56 -3.62 8.74
C LEU A 90 1.92 -3.00 8.45
N VAL A 91 1.97 -1.75 7.98
CA VAL A 91 3.23 -1.03 7.75
C VAL A 91 3.99 -0.81 9.06
N GLU A 92 3.29 -0.47 10.15
CA GLU A 92 3.93 -0.36 11.48
C GLU A 92 4.54 -1.68 11.92
N MET A 93 3.79 -2.78 11.80
CA MET A 93 4.30 -4.12 12.16
C MET A 93 5.50 -4.51 11.31
N GLU A 94 5.51 -4.17 10.01
CA GLU A 94 6.65 -4.42 9.11
C GLU A 94 7.88 -3.62 9.54
N ILE A 95 7.72 -2.35 9.91
CA ILE A 95 8.79 -1.50 10.42
C ILE A 95 9.36 -2.10 11.70
N ASP A 96 8.52 -2.46 12.66
CA ASP A 96 8.95 -3.00 13.95
C ASP A 96 9.70 -4.33 13.78
N GLU A 97 9.17 -5.26 12.97
CA GLU A 97 9.82 -6.54 12.72
C GLU A 97 11.19 -6.38 12.06
N ASN A 98 11.26 -5.58 11.00
CA ASN A 98 12.51 -5.38 10.24
C ASN A 98 13.54 -4.55 11.01
N THR A 99 13.11 -3.60 11.84
CA THR A 99 14.01 -2.83 12.72
C THR A 99 14.67 -3.75 13.76
N GLN A 100 13.93 -4.72 14.31
CA GLN A 100 14.47 -5.71 15.25
C GLN A 100 15.50 -6.63 14.58
N ARG A 101 15.30 -6.97 13.30
CA ARG A 101 16.21 -7.84 12.52
C ARG A 101 17.39 -7.09 11.90
N LYS A 102 17.42 -5.75 11.91
CA LYS A 102 18.37 -4.88 11.19
C LYS A 102 18.43 -5.15 9.68
N ASP A 103 17.31 -5.57 9.10
CA ASP A 103 17.21 -5.98 7.69
C ASP A 103 16.85 -4.81 6.74
N LEU A 104 16.48 -3.64 7.28
CA LEU A 104 16.16 -2.44 6.50
C LEU A 104 17.36 -1.49 6.41
N THR A 105 17.62 -1.01 5.21
CA THR A 105 18.49 0.14 5.00
C THR A 105 17.82 1.43 5.48
N SER A 106 18.62 2.48 5.73
CA SER A 106 18.09 3.79 6.13
C SER A 106 17.08 4.35 5.14
N ASP A 107 17.29 4.10 3.84
CA ASP A 107 16.39 4.56 2.77
C ASP A 107 15.06 3.80 2.77
N GLU A 108 15.10 2.47 2.93
CA GLU A 108 13.90 1.63 3.04
C GLU A 108 13.07 2.00 4.27
N LEU A 109 13.74 2.29 5.39
CA LEU A 109 13.08 2.74 6.61
C LEU A 109 12.40 4.11 6.43
N ALA A 110 13.09 5.06 5.78
CA ALA A 110 12.53 6.37 5.47
C ALA A 110 11.30 6.26 4.56
N GLU A 111 11.35 5.43 3.51
CA GLU A 111 10.20 5.18 2.64
C GLU A 111 9.02 4.54 3.37
N ALA A 112 9.28 3.59 4.28
CA ALA A 112 8.24 2.98 5.09
C ALA A 112 7.54 4.00 6.01
N TYR A 113 8.30 4.89 6.66
CA TYR A 113 7.73 5.97 7.48
C TYR A 113 6.93 6.99 6.65
N ILE A 114 7.40 7.37 5.46
CA ILE A 114 6.67 8.26 4.54
C ILE A 114 5.34 7.60 4.13
N ARG A 115 5.35 6.29 3.87
CA ARG A 115 4.13 5.54 3.54
C ARG A 115 3.16 5.52 4.70
N LEU A 116 3.64 5.25 5.92
CA LEU A 116 2.84 5.25 7.13
C LEU A 116 2.18 6.61 7.38
N ASP A 117 2.94 7.71 7.23
CA ASP A 117 2.41 9.06 7.37
C ASP A 117 1.30 9.37 6.36
N ARG A 118 1.46 8.96 5.09
CA ARG A 118 0.42 9.11 4.07
C ARG A 118 -0.86 8.35 4.41
N LEU A 119 -0.75 7.15 4.97
CA LEU A 119 -1.90 6.34 5.38
C LEU A 119 -2.61 6.95 6.59
N ARG A 120 -1.88 7.49 7.55
CA ARG A 120 -2.46 8.14 8.74
C ARG A 120 -3.03 9.53 8.46
N ASN A 121 -2.44 10.26 7.51
CA ASN A 121 -2.79 11.64 7.21
C ASN A 121 -3.17 11.86 5.72
N PRO A 122 -4.18 11.17 5.17
CA PRO A 122 -4.49 11.23 3.74
C PRO A 122 -4.92 12.63 3.23
N GLY A 123 -5.28 13.53 4.13
CA GLY A 123 -5.76 14.89 3.81
C GLY A 123 -4.73 16.02 3.91
N TRP A 124 -3.55 15.77 4.47
CA TRP A 124 -2.60 16.85 4.75
C TRP A 124 -1.99 17.47 3.48
N LEU A 125 -1.63 16.66 2.49
CA LEU A 125 -1.14 17.15 1.20
C LEU A 125 -2.20 18.01 0.49
N ARG A 126 -3.48 17.58 0.51
CA ARG A 126 -4.59 18.35 -0.06
C ARG A 126 -4.78 19.68 0.66
N LYS A 127 -4.63 19.70 2.00
CA LYS A 127 -4.66 20.92 2.81
C LYS A 127 -3.47 21.81 2.51
N LEU A 128 -2.27 21.26 2.35
CA LEU A 128 -1.05 21.99 1.99
C LEU A 128 -1.17 22.61 0.60
N PHE A 129 -1.60 21.86 -0.42
CA PHE A 129 -1.82 22.39 -1.76
C PHE A 129 -2.93 23.44 -1.80
N ALA A 130 -4.00 23.27 -1.02
CA ALA A 130 -5.06 24.28 -0.89
C ALA A 130 -4.53 25.57 -0.24
N ALA A 131 -3.70 25.46 0.80
CA ALA A 131 -3.06 26.60 1.46
C ALA A 131 -2.08 27.34 0.52
N ILE A 132 -1.25 26.59 -0.22
CA ILE A 132 -0.33 27.14 -1.22
C ILE A 132 -1.12 27.85 -2.32
N LYS A 133 -2.17 27.24 -2.85
CA LYS A 133 -3.04 27.85 -3.87
C LYS A 133 -3.71 29.13 -3.36
N ALA A 134 -4.22 29.11 -2.12
CA ALA A 134 -4.82 30.27 -1.49
C ALA A 134 -3.80 31.41 -1.25
N PHE A 135 -2.56 31.07 -0.88
CA PHE A 135 -1.46 32.02 -0.72
C PHE A 135 -1.11 32.70 -2.04
N PHE A 136 -0.93 31.93 -3.11
CA PHE A 136 -0.65 32.49 -4.44
C PHE A 136 -1.81 33.31 -5.00
N SER A 137 -3.07 32.89 -4.79
CA SER A 137 -4.24 33.67 -5.22
C SER A 137 -4.35 35.02 -4.49
N ARG A 138 -3.94 35.08 -3.22
CA ARG A 138 -3.85 36.33 -2.46
C ARG A 138 -2.78 37.26 -3.01
N ILE A 139 -1.59 36.74 -3.30
CA ILE A 139 -0.47 37.52 -3.86
C ILE A 139 -0.83 38.04 -5.24
N PHE A 140 -1.37 37.20 -6.13
CA PHE A 140 -1.78 37.63 -7.47
C PHE A 140 -2.99 38.57 -7.45
N GLY A 141 -3.90 38.45 -6.47
CA GLY A 141 -5.01 39.38 -6.28
C GLY A 141 -4.55 40.80 -5.94
N ILE A 142 -3.50 40.92 -5.12
CA ILE A 142 -2.92 42.21 -4.74
C ILE A 142 -2.22 42.90 -5.95
N PHE A 143 -1.59 42.12 -6.84
CA PHE A 143 -0.96 42.66 -8.03
C PHE A 143 -1.96 43.13 -9.09
N ARG A 144 -3.15 42.53 -9.17
CA ARG A 144 -4.19 42.85 -10.13
C ARG A 144 -4.89 44.20 -9.83
N HIS A 145 -5.01 44.55 -8.54
CA HIS A 145 -5.68 45.78 -8.11
C HIS A 145 -4.81 47.04 -8.29
N LYS A 146 -3.50 46.89 -8.53
CA LYS A 146 -2.56 48.03 -8.71
C LYS A 146 -2.44 48.49 -10.17
N ARG A 147 -3.14 47.84 -11.11
CA ARG A 147 -3.03 48.10 -12.57
C ARG A 147 -4.19 48.94 -13.12
N ASP A 148 -5.24 49.15 -12.35
CA ASP A 148 -6.42 49.94 -12.77
C ASP A 148 -6.46 51.39 -12.20
N SER A 149 -5.34 51.88 -11.66
CA SER A 149 -5.22 53.26 -11.18
C SER A 149 -4.11 54.03 -11.93
N ARG A 150 -4.29 54.12 -13.26
CA ARG A 150 -3.60 55.16 -14.07
C ARG A 150 -4.43 55.52 -15.28
#